data_359cb8c0769420b64625b9e1ba917b5c
#
_entry.id   359cb8c0769420b64625b9e1ba917b5c
#
_cell.length_a   1.000
_cell.length_b   1.000
_cell.length_c   1.000
_cell.angle_alpha   90.00
_cell.angle_beta   90.00
_cell.angle_gamma   90.00
#
_symmetry.space_group_name_H-M   'P 1'
#
loop_
_entity.id
_entity.type
_entity.pdbx_description
1 polymer ?
#
loop_
_entity_poly.entity_id
_entity_poly.type
_entity_poly.pdbx_seq_one_letter_code
_entity_poly.pdbx_strand_id
1 'polypeptide(L)'
;MTDAMTGTDSVIAVSFEDDNNAYAALTKLKELDAQGQVEIGEAAVVVRTADGQVVQKDQIGSEEFMGTAGGGLIGLLVGVIGGPLGVLVGGATGLLVGSLYDLDEMDQTDSVLGEISKTVRPEHTALLARVGEQTPEAVDLAMSQLGGTVLRREEYDVEAELAAAEEAQRQAKRQARKELRQARQQQQKEKAHAKVEELKAKLGGGEKAPTANA
;
A
#
# COMPACT_ATOMS: atom_id res chain seq x y z
N MET A 1 15.73 -33.45 -0.02
CA MET A 1 16.94 -32.62 0.11
C MET A 1 16.85 -31.64 -1.03
N THR A 2 16.19 -30.51 -0.79
CA THR A 2 16.11 -29.41 -1.75
C THR A 2 17.43 -28.66 -1.59
N ASP A 3 18.26 -28.75 -2.62
CA ASP A 3 19.50 -27.98 -2.70
C ASP A 3 19.11 -26.51 -2.73
N ALA A 4 19.39 -25.80 -1.64
CA ALA A 4 19.13 -24.36 -1.58
C ALA A 4 20.09 -23.73 -2.60
N MET A 5 19.55 -23.27 -3.72
CA MET A 5 20.29 -22.43 -4.67
C MET A 5 20.76 -21.20 -3.90
N THR A 6 22.07 -21.04 -3.79
CA THR A 6 22.75 -19.91 -3.14
C THR A 6 22.65 -18.66 -4.03
N GLY A 7 21.46 -18.31 -4.47
CA GLY A 7 21.16 -17.05 -5.11
C GLY A 7 20.79 -16.01 -4.06
N THR A 8 21.04 -14.74 -4.32
CA THR A 8 20.54 -13.66 -3.49
C THR A 8 19.06 -13.47 -3.82
N ASP A 9 18.19 -13.64 -2.84
CA ASP A 9 16.77 -13.37 -3.01
C ASP A 9 16.56 -11.86 -3.08
N SER A 10 15.99 -11.42 -4.19
CA SER A 10 15.82 -10.02 -4.52
C SER A 10 14.39 -9.71 -4.95
N VAL A 11 13.94 -8.50 -4.65
CA VAL A 11 12.75 -7.91 -5.26
C VAL A 11 13.21 -6.98 -6.38
N ILE A 12 12.72 -7.24 -7.59
CA ILE A 12 12.95 -6.39 -8.75
C ILE A 12 11.68 -5.62 -9.10
N ALA A 13 11.87 -4.36 -9.49
CA ALA A 13 10.84 -3.52 -10.09
C ALA A 13 11.35 -3.01 -11.44
N VAL A 14 10.63 -3.30 -12.51
CA VAL A 14 11.02 -2.93 -13.86
C VAL A 14 9.94 -2.05 -14.47
N SER A 15 10.30 -0.82 -14.85
CA SER A 15 9.37 0.10 -15.52
C SER A 15 9.57 0.07 -17.03
N PHE A 16 8.46 0.18 -17.76
CA PHE A 16 8.42 0.21 -19.22
C PHE A 16 7.63 1.44 -19.68
N GLU A 17 7.99 1.95 -20.88
CA GLU A 17 7.22 3.00 -21.54
C GLU A 17 5.99 2.43 -22.27
N ASP A 18 6.09 1.19 -22.78
CA ASP A 18 5.00 0.48 -23.46
C ASP A 18 4.45 -0.63 -22.56
N ASP A 19 3.15 -0.61 -22.34
CA ASP A 19 2.45 -1.61 -21.52
C ASP A 19 2.66 -3.05 -22.02
N ASN A 20 2.77 -3.25 -23.34
CA ASN A 20 3.01 -4.56 -23.93
C ASN A 20 4.34 -5.15 -23.50
N ASN A 21 5.36 -4.30 -23.27
CA ASN A 21 6.68 -4.75 -22.88
C ASN A 21 6.71 -5.34 -21.47
N ALA A 22 5.84 -4.91 -20.56
CA ALA A 22 5.71 -5.52 -19.24
C ALA A 22 5.22 -6.98 -19.30
N TYR A 23 4.28 -7.27 -20.18
CA TYR A 23 3.82 -8.66 -20.39
C TYR A 23 4.87 -9.51 -21.10
N ALA A 24 5.59 -8.93 -22.07
CA ALA A 24 6.71 -9.58 -22.72
C ALA A 24 7.84 -9.87 -21.72
N ALA A 25 8.10 -8.95 -20.80
CA ALA A 25 9.08 -9.11 -19.73
C ALA A 25 8.70 -10.23 -18.76
N LEU A 26 7.42 -10.34 -18.38
CA LEU A 26 6.92 -11.45 -17.56
C LEU A 26 7.13 -12.79 -18.28
N THR A 27 6.84 -12.84 -19.58
CA THR A 27 7.08 -14.03 -20.40
C THR A 27 8.57 -14.39 -20.48
N LYS A 28 9.42 -13.35 -20.65
CA LYS A 28 10.88 -13.53 -20.70
C LYS A 28 11.45 -14.01 -19.37
N LEU A 29 10.92 -13.50 -18.26
CA LEU A 29 11.31 -13.97 -16.92
C LEU A 29 10.97 -15.45 -16.73
N LYS A 30 9.78 -15.90 -17.18
CA LYS A 30 9.42 -17.34 -17.20
C LYS A 30 10.36 -18.20 -18.03
N GLU A 31 10.86 -17.67 -19.16
CA GLU A 31 11.82 -18.40 -19.98
C GLU A 31 13.16 -18.56 -19.26
N LEU A 32 13.63 -17.52 -18.55
CA LEU A 32 14.86 -17.57 -17.75
C LEU A 32 14.72 -18.55 -16.58
N ASP A 33 13.55 -18.58 -15.93
CA ASP A 33 13.23 -19.56 -14.88
C ASP A 33 13.27 -20.99 -15.41
N ALA A 34 12.60 -21.26 -16.54
CA ALA A 34 12.62 -22.57 -17.20
C ALA A 34 14.03 -23.00 -17.64
N GLN A 35 14.95 -22.05 -17.87
CA GLN A 35 16.36 -22.31 -18.18
C GLN A 35 17.24 -22.46 -16.92
N GLY A 36 16.68 -22.26 -15.72
CA GLY A 36 17.39 -22.32 -14.46
C GLY A 36 18.37 -21.15 -14.24
N GLN A 37 18.18 -20.03 -14.94
CA GLN A 37 19.02 -18.83 -14.79
C GLN A 37 18.51 -17.90 -13.67
N VAL A 38 17.24 -18.00 -13.35
CA VAL A 38 16.54 -17.30 -12.27
C VAL A 38 15.53 -18.25 -11.66
N GLU A 39 15.20 -18.07 -10.40
CA GLU A 39 14.08 -18.73 -9.73
C GLU A 39 13.00 -17.68 -9.45
N ILE A 40 11.80 -17.86 -9.98
CA ILE A 40 10.68 -16.95 -9.73
C ILE A 40 9.89 -17.43 -8.51
N GLY A 41 9.97 -16.70 -7.40
CA GLY A 41 9.08 -16.92 -6.26
C GLY A 41 7.68 -16.35 -6.53
N GLU A 42 7.61 -15.09 -6.89
CA GLU A 42 6.38 -14.36 -7.20
C GLU A 42 6.66 -13.31 -8.28
N ALA A 43 5.69 -13.05 -9.15
CA ALA A 43 5.79 -11.94 -10.10
C ALA A 43 4.40 -11.39 -10.43
N ALA A 44 4.31 -10.07 -10.66
CA ALA A 44 3.09 -9.41 -11.05
C ALA A 44 3.34 -8.28 -12.04
N VAL A 45 2.49 -8.19 -13.05
CA VAL A 45 2.37 -7.00 -13.89
C VAL A 45 1.37 -6.05 -13.24
N VAL A 46 1.80 -4.85 -12.97
CA VAL A 46 1.01 -3.82 -12.29
C VAL A 46 0.91 -2.56 -13.13
N VAL A 47 -0.18 -1.84 -12.97
CA VAL A 47 -0.40 -0.52 -13.58
C VAL A 47 -0.70 0.47 -12.48
N ARG A 48 -0.05 1.63 -12.48
CA ARG A 48 -0.45 2.74 -11.62
C ARG A 48 -1.42 3.62 -12.41
N THR A 49 -2.61 3.78 -11.86
CA THR A 49 -3.66 4.64 -12.43
C THR A 49 -3.35 6.13 -12.19
N ALA A 50 -4.02 7.03 -12.89
CA ALA A 50 -3.83 8.48 -12.74
C ALA A 50 -4.15 9.01 -11.34
N ASP A 51 -5.02 8.32 -10.59
CA ASP A 51 -5.36 8.61 -9.18
C ASP A 51 -4.35 8.01 -8.18
N GLY A 52 -3.27 7.38 -8.70
CA GLY A 52 -2.16 6.86 -7.90
C GLY A 52 -2.35 5.45 -7.35
N GLN A 53 -3.49 4.81 -7.62
CA GLN A 53 -3.71 3.43 -7.21
C GLN A 53 -2.87 2.47 -8.07
N VAL A 54 -2.34 1.40 -7.45
CA VAL A 54 -1.66 0.33 -8.18
C VAL A 54 -2.61 -0.84 -8.33
N VAL A 55 -2.87 -1.22 -9.57
CA VAL A 55 -3.76 -2.32 -9.94
C VAL A 55 -2.94 -3.43 -10.55
N GLN A 56 -3.09 -4.62 -10.02
CA GLN A 56 -2.47 -5.82 -10.55
C GLN A 56 -3.25 -6.31 -11.78
N LYS A 57 -2.55 -6.58 -12.88
CA LYS A 57 -3.13 -7.02 -14.16
C LYS A 57 -2.90 -8.49 -14.43
N ASP A 58 -1.71 -9.01 -14.08
CA ASP A 58 -1.33 -10.41 -14.26
C ASP A 58 -0.38 -10.81 -13.14
N GLN A 59 -0.33 -12.10 -12.81
CA GLN A 59 0.54 -12.61 -11.76
C GLN A 59 1.02 -14.03 -12.01
N ILE A 60 2.20 -14.33 -11.45
CA ILE A 60 2.70 -15.67 -11.20
C ILE A 60 2.99 -15.75 -9.70
N GLY A 61 2.66 -16.86 -9.09
CA GLY A 61 2.98 -17.11 -7.69
C GLY A 61 2.36 -18.40 -7.24
N SER A 62 2.87 -18.98 -6.18
CA SER A 62 2.36 -20.23 -5.66
C SER A 62 0.88 -20.10 -5.30
N GLU A 63 0.05 -21.00 -5.79
CA GLU A 63 -1.37 -21.12 -5.43
C GLU A 63 -1.56 -21.26 -3.90
N GLU A 64 -0.52 -21.65 -3.18
CA GLU A 64 -0.49 -21.75 -1.72
C GLU A 64 -0.70 -20.39 -1.01
N PHE A 65 -0.36 -19.27 -1.65
CA PHE A 65 -0.56 -17.92 -1.09
C PHE A 65 -1.91 -17.29 -1.45
N MET A 66 -2.62 -17.79 -2.46
CA MET A 66 -3.94 -17.28 -2.83
C MET A 66 -5.04 -17.54 -1.79
N GLY A 67 -4.82 -18.40 -0.81
CA GLY A 67 -5.76 -18.73 0.28
C GLY A 67 -5.59 -17.90 1.55
N THR A 68 -4.53 -17.15 1.69
CA THR A 68 -4.30 -16.26 2.86
C THR A 68 -4.71 -14.83 2.52
N ALA A 69 -5.48 -14.20 3.41
CA ALA A 69 -6.03 -12.85 3.25
C ALA A 69 -4.97 -11.73 3.12
N GLY A 70 -3.72 -12.05 2.79
CA GLY A 70 -2.59 -11.13 2.72
C GLY A 70 -1.82 -11.11 1.39
N GLY A 71 -2.05 -12.08 0.48
CA GLY A 71 -1.17 -12.22 -0.70
C GLY A 71 0.28 -12.54 -0.31
N GLY A 72 1.14 -12.93 -1.25
CA GLY A 72 2.57 -13.04 -1.00
C GLY A 72 3.26 -11.67 -0.88
N LEU A 73 4.60 -11.67 -0.84
CA LEU A 73 5.41 -10.47 -0.71
C LEU A 73 5.06 -9.40 -1.76
N ILE A 74 4.91 -9.82 -3.02
CA ILE A 74 4.54 -8.91 -4.12
C ILE A 74 3.11 -8.38 -3.95
N GLY A 75 2.17 -9.19 -3.48
CA GLY A 75 0.81 -8.74 -3.19
C GLY A 75 0.75 -7.71 -2.05
N LEU A 76 1.53 -7.91 -0.99
CA LEU A 76 1.68 -6.95 0.11
C LEU A 76 2.32 -5.65 -0.39
N LEU A 77 3.38 -5.75 -1.20
CA LEU A 77 4.05 -4.62 -1.81
C LEU A 77 3.08 -3.78 -2.65
N VAL A 78 2.32 -4.41 -3.53
CA VAL A 78 1.27 -3.75 -4.34
C VAL A 78 0.23 -3.08 -3.44
N GLY A 79 -0.20 -3.75 -2.36
CA GLY A 79 -1.14 -3.20 -1.39
C GLY A 79 -0.63 -1.98 -0.65
N VAL A 80 0.65 -1.95 -0.30
CA VAL A 80 1.28 -0.81 0.39
C VAL A 80 1.51 0.35 -0.58
N ILE A 81 2.15 0.12 -1.74
CA ILE A 81 2.46 1.19 -2.70
C ILE A 81 1.24 1.72 -3.45
N GLY A 82 0.19 0.92 -3.60
CA GLY A 82 -1.08 1.30 -4.25
C GLY A 82 -2.18 1.72 -3.29
N GLY A 83 -1.98 1.52 -1.99
CA GLY A 83 -2.94 1.88 -0.95
C GLY A 83 -2.80 3.34 -0.48
N PRO A 84 -3.57 3.73 0.55
CA PRO A 84 -3.49 5.07 1.14
C PRO A 84 -2.09 5.46 1.63
N LEU A 85 -1.25 4.46 2.00
CA LEU A 85 0.15 4.68 2.36
C LEU A 85 1.03 4.95 1.13
N GLY A 86 0.76 4.31 0.00
CA GLY A 86 1.52 4.52 -1.23
C GLY A 86 1.37 5.93 -1.80
N VAL A 87 0.23 6.55 -1.58
CA VAL A 87 0.02 7.97 -1.90
C VAL A 87 0.92 8.86 -1.02
N LEU A 88 1.18 8.47 0.23
CA LEU A 88 2.07 9.19 1.14
C LEU A 88 3.55 9.02 0.74
N VAL A 89 3.94 7.80 0.40
CA VAL A 89 5.32 7.47 -0.02
C VAL A 89 5.62 7.98 -1.42
N GLY A 90 4.64 7.99 -2.32
CA GLY A 90 4.77 8.44 -3.72
C GLY A 90 4.68 9.95 -3.97
N GLY A 91 4.41 10.77 -2.96
CA GLY A 91 4.54 12.24 -3.05
C GLY A 91 3.49 13.00 -3.86
N ALA A 92 2.42 12.36 -4.34
CA ALA A 92 1.45 13.05 -5.22
C ALA A 92 0.32 13.80 -4.49
N THR A 93 0.04 13.50 -3.22
CA THR A 93 -1.05 14.15 -2.46
C THR A 93 -0.77 14.24 -0.94
N GLY A 94 0.45 14.54 -0.55
CA GLY A 94 0.95 14.57 0.84
C GLY A 94 0.28 15.58 1.78
N LEU A 95 -1.01 15.89 1.66
CA LEU A 95 -1.65 16.97 2.42
C LEU A 95 -2.59 16.53 3.57
N LEU A 96 -2.84 15.23 3.79
CA LEU A 96 -3.86 14.85 4.77
C LEU A 96 -3.41 13.97 5.95
N VAL A 97 -2.14 13.61 6.07
CA VAL A 97 -1.65 12.82 7.21
C VAL A 97 -0.47 13.47 7.95
N GLY A 98 -0.16 14.71 7.64
CA GLY A 98 0.97 15.48 8.21
C GLY A 98 0.91 15.76 9.71
N SER A 99 -0.03 15.21 10.46
CA SER A 99 -0.12 15.47 11.91
C SER A 99 0.00 14.22 12.80
N LEU A 100 0.27 13.03 12.24
CA LEU A 100 0.33 11.80 13.02
C LEU A 100 1.73 11.19 13.17
N TYR A 101 2.71 11.69 12.47
CA TYR A 101 4.09 11.27 12.62
C TYR A 101 5.00 12.49 12.54
N ASP A 102 5.77 12.66 13.58
CA ASP A 102 6.98 13.50 13.60
C ASP A 102 7.99 12.81 12.66
N LEU A 103 7.84 13.07 11.34
CA LEU A 103 8.70 12.53 10.28
C LEU A 103 9.91 13.45 10.04
N ASP A 104 10.33 14.18 11.07
CA ASP A 104 11.39 15.19 10.94
C ASP A 104 12.79 14.62 10.70
N GLU A 105 12.98 13.29 10.65
CA GLU A 105 14.32 12.71 10.48
C GLU A 105 14.45 11.52 9.52
N MET A 106 13.39 11.08 8.82
CA MET A 106 13.57 10.11 7.75
C MET A 106 13.48 10.81 6.41
N ASP A 107 14.63 10.97 5.78
CA ASP A 107 14.72 11.37 4.37
C ASP A 107 13.96 10.33 3.54
N GLN A 108 12.72 10.66 3.13
CA GLN A 108 11.81 9.77 2.37
C GLN A 108 12.42 9.33 1.03
N THR A 109 13.62 9.83 0.74
CA THR A 109 14.37 9.54 -0.48
C THR A 109 15.06 8.19 -0.40
N ASP A 110 15.35 7.67 0.81
CA ASP A 110 16.15 6.47 1.03
C ASP A 110 15.31 5.21 1.36
N SER A 111 13.98 5.33 1.42
CA SER A 111 13.10 4.18 1.66
C SER A 111 13.04 3.26 0.43
N VAL A 112 13.30 1.97 0.65
CA VAL A 112 13.23 0.93 -0.40
C VAL A 112 11.85 0.90 -1.06
N LEU A 113 10.78 0.98 -0.27
CA LEU A 113 9.41 1.05 -0.79
C LEU A 113 9.17 2.35 -1.56
N GLY A 114 9.79 3.46 -1.14
CA GLY A 114 9.75 4.74 -1.85
C GLY A 114 10.37 4.65 -3.23
N GLU A 115 11.52 4.00 -3.37
CA GLU A 115 12.19 3.81 -4.65
C GLU A 115 11.40 2.89 -5.58
N ILE A 116 10.88 1.76 -5.07
CA ILE A 116 10.00 0.86 -5.83
C ILE A 116 8.75 1.61 -6.27
N SER A 117 8.15 2.40 -5.39
CA SER A 117 6.97 3.20 -5.72
C SER A 117 7.23 4.22 -6.82
N LYS A 118 8.41 4.86 -6.83
CA LYS A 118 8.83 5.79 -7.90
C LYS A 118 9.06 5.09 -9.24
N THR A 119 9.52 3.84 -9.22
CA THR A 119 9.72 3.02 -10.42
C THR A 119 8.37 2.70 -11.08
N VAL A 120 7.31 2.49 -10.31
CA VAL A 120 5.95 2.29 -10.83
C VAL A 120 5.33 3.66 -11.13
N ARG A 121 5.62 4.24 -12.30
CA ARG A 121 5.17 5.58 -12.70
C ARG A 121 3.65 5.64 -12.92
N PRO A 122 3.02 6.81 -12.68
CA PRO A 122 1.61 7.01 -13.04
C PRO A 122 1.37 6.75 -14.53
N GLU A 123 0.26 6.09 -14.84
CA GLU A 123 -0.18 5.73 -16.20
C GLU A 123 0.77 4.81 -16.96
N HIS A 124 1.73 4.16 -16.25
CA HIS A 124 2.67 3.19 -16.82
C HIS A 124 2.52 1.83 -16.18
N THR A 125 2.93 0.83 -16.94
CA THR A 125 2.96 -0.55 -16.51
C THR A 125 4.36 -0.91 -15.99
N ALA A 126 4.42 -1.70 -14.93
CA ALA A 126 5.66 -2.21 -14.36
C ALA A 126 5.56 -3.71 -14.08
N LEU A 127 6.68 -4.38 -14.10
CA LEU A 127 6.83 -5.75 -13.62
C LEU A 127 7.45 -5.68 -12.22
N LEU A 128 6.80 -6.28 -11.24
CA LEU A 128 7.33 -6.53 -9.90
C LEU A 128 7.55 -8.02 -9.75
N ALA A 129 8.71 -8.44 -9.26
CA ALA A 129 8.96 -9.85 -9.02
C ALA A 129 9.90 -10.07 -7.83
N ARG A 130 9.66 -11.18 -7.12
CA ARG A 130 10.60 -11.77 -6.18
C ARG A 130 11.35 -12.88 -6.90
N VAL A 131 12.66 -12.76 -6.96
CA VAL A 131 13.51 -13.65 -7.74
C VAL A 131 14.76 -14.06 -6.96
N GLY A 132 15.14 -15.33 -7.09
CA GLY A 132 16.47 -15.83 -6.72
C GLY A 132 17.36 -15.80 -7.96
N GLU A 133 18.41 -14.98 -7.92
CA GLU A 133 19.30 -14.77 -9.08
C GLU A 133 20.69 -15.31 -8.81
N GLN A 134 21.18 -16.20 -9.69
CA GLN A 134 22.60 -16.59 -9.68
C GLN A 134 23.45 -15.57 -10.45
N THR A 135 22.88 -14.98 -11.49
CA THR A 135 23.54 -14.04 -12.39
C THR A 135 22.58 -12.91 -12.73
N PRO A 136 22.61 -11.79 -11.98
CA PRO A 136 21.72 -10.64 -12.19
C PRO A 136 21.73 -10.09 -13.61
N GLU A 137 22.87 -10.20 -14.29
CA GLU A 137 23.08 -9.70 -15.65
C GLU A 137 22.14 -10.36 -16.68
N ALA A 138 21.70 -11.61 -16.43
CA ALA A 138 20.78 -12.30 -17.33
C ALA A 138 19.40 -11.62 -17.35
N VAL A 139 18.91 -11.24 -16.17
CA VAL A 139 17.66 -10.49 -16.03
C VAL A 139 17.80 -9.06 -16.55
N ASP A 140 18.92 -8.38 -16.22
CA ASP A 140 19.17 -7.01 -16.66
C ASP A 140 19.23 -6.92 -18.18
N LEU A 141 19.91 -7.86 -18.85
CA LEU A 141 19.98 -7.92 -20.30
C LEU A 141 18.60 -8.18 -20.91
N ALA A 142 17.84 -9.13 -20.37
CA ALA A 142 16.51 -9.46 -20.87
C ALA A 142 15.55 -8.29 -20.75
N MET A 143 15.56 -7.58 -19.63
CA MET A 143 14.69 -6.43 -19.40
C MET A 143 15.10 -5.23 -20.24
N SER A 144 16.40 -4.95 -20.38
CA SER A 144 16.90 -3.85 -21.21
C SER A 144 16.58 -4.03 -22.70
N GLN A 145 16.56 -5.25 -23.21
CA GLN A 145 16.13 -5.54 -24.59
C GLN A 145 14.66 -5.17 -24.86
N LEU A 146 13.84 -5.12 -23.81
CA LEU A 146 12.45 -4.70 -23.85
C LEU A 146 12.27 -3.22 -23.46
N GLY A 147 13.37 -2.46 -23.36
CA GLY A 147 13.32 -1.05 -22.94
C GLY A 147 13.00 -0.84 -21.47
N GLY A 148 13.18 -1.89 -20.65
CA GLY A 148 12.95 -1.82 -19.21
C GLY A 148 14.18 -1.37 -18.44
N THR A 149 13.96 -0.66 -17.34
CA THR A 149 14.98 -0.31 -16.35
C THR A 149 14.73 -1.08 -15.07
N VAL A 150 15.69 -1.86 -14.63
CA VAL A 150 15.61 -2.72 -13.44
C VAL A 150 16.06 -1.95 -12.21
N LEU A 151 15.19 -1.83 -11.23
CA LEU A 151 15.52 -1.52 -9.84
C LEU A 151 15.56 -2.84 -9.06
N ARG A 152 16.64 -3.12 -8.35
CA ARG A 152 16.81 -4.34 -7.55
C ARG A 152 17.05 -3.96 -6.09
N ARG A 153 16.35 -4.65 -5.17
CA ARG A 153 16.52 -4.51 -3.73
C ARG A 153 16.55 -5.89 -3.07
N GLU A 154 17.29 -6.01 -1.98
CA GLU A 154 17.29 -7.25 -1.20
C GLU A 154 15.90 -7.55 -0.64
N GLU A 155 15.47 -8.82 -0.71
CA GLU A 155 14.17 -9.24 -0.19
C GLU A 155 13.99 -8.87 1.26
N TYR A 156 15.02 -9.08 2.10
CA TYR A 156 15.01 -8.76 3.51
C TYR A 156 14.67 -7.28 3.80
N ASP A 157 15.25 -6.35 3.04
CA ASP A 157 14.99 -4.92 3.23
C ASP A 157 13.55 -4.55 2.87
N VAL A 158 13.04 -5.13 1.79
CA VAL A 158 11.65 -4.95 1.36
C VAL A 158 10.68 -5.51 2.41
N GLU A 159 10.93 -6.72 2.93
CA GLU A 159 10.12 -7.34 3.98
C GLU A 159 10.11 -6.52 5.26
N ALA A 160 11.28 -6.02 5.69
CA ALA A 160 11.40 -5.21 6.90
C ALA A 160 10.58 -3.91 6.79
N GLU A 161 10.67 -3.20 5.66
CA GLU A 161 9.89 -1.99 5.45
C GLU A 161 8.39 -2.26 5.28
N LEU A 162 8.00 -3.37 4.63
CA LEU A 162 6.60 -3.78 4.52
C LEU A 162 6.01 -4.07 5.90
N ALA A 163 6.72 -4.80 6.76
CA ALA A 163 6.28 -5.09 8.11
C ALA A 163 6.08 -3.81 8.93
N ALA A 164 7.01 -2.85 8.82
CA ALA A 164 6.89 -1.54 9.47
C ALA A 164 5.68 -0.75 8.95
N ALA A 165 5.46 -0.72 7.63
CA ALA A 165 4.33 -0.05 7.00
C ALA A 165 2.98 -0.65 7.43
N GLU A 166 2.87 -1.99 7.49
CA GLU A 166 1.67 -2.68 7.98
C GLU A 166 1.37 -2.35 9.45
N GLU A 167 2.39 -2.35 10.31
CA GLU A 167 2.21 -2.02 11.73
C GLU A 167 1.73 -0.58 11.88
N ALA A 168 2.33 0.38 11.16
CA ALA A 168 1.89 1.77 11.13
C ALA A 168 0.42 1.89 10.69
N GLN A 169 0.02 1.17 9.64
CA GLN A 169 -1.37 1.16 9.17
C GLN A 169 -2.33 0.58 10.22
N ARG A 170 -1.94 -0.50 10.89
CA ARG A 170 -2.76 -1.10 11.98
C ARG A 170 -2.94 -0.12 13.13
N GLN A 171 -1.89 0.58 13.53
CA GLN A 171 -1.95 1.61 14.58
C GLN A 171 -2.85 2.78 14.18
N ALA A 172 -2.69 3.33 12.98
CA ALA A 172 -3.53 4.40 12.46
C ALA A 172 -5.01 4.02 12.43
N LYS A 173 -5.34 2.80 11.94
CA LYS A 173 -6.71 2.27 11.96
C LYS A 173 -7.29 2.14 13.37
N ARG A 174 -6.48 1.73 14.36
CA ARG A 174 -6.90 1.66 15.77
C ARG A 174 -7.21 3.04 16.34
N GLN A 175 -6.35 4.02 16.08
CA GLN A 175 -6.55 5.41 16.51
C GLN A 175 -7.81 6.01 15.89
N ALA A 176 -7.97 5.95 14.57
CA ALA A 176 -9.14 6.45 13.87
C ALA A 176 -10.46 5.84 14.40
N ARG A 177 -10.48 4.53 14.69
CA ARG A 177 -11.65 3.88 15.30
C ARG A 177 -11.93 4.40 16.72
N LYS A 178 -10.90 4.69 17.51
CA LYS A 178 -11.04 5.25 18.87
C LYS A 178 -11.62 6.66 18.81
N GLU A 179 -11.08 7.50 17.94
CA GLU A 179 -11.56 8.87 17.73
C GLU A 179 -13.00 8.91 17.24
N LEU A 180 -13.36 8.08 16.26
CA LEU A 180 -14.74 7.97 15.78
C LEU A 180 -15.72 7.55 16.89
N ARG A 181 -15.32 6.62 17.77
CA ARG A 181 -16.15 6.23 18.92
C ARG A 181 -16.33 7.40 19.90
N GLN A 182 -15.28 8.14 20.21
CA GLN A 182 -15.33 9.31 21.09
C GLN A 182 -16.20 10.41 20.49
N ALA A 183 -16.02 10.73 19.21
CA ALA A 183 -16.83 11.72 18.51
C ALA A 183 -18.33 11.34 18.51
N ARG A 184 -18.65 10.08 18.24
CA ARG A 184 -20.06 9.60 18.33
C ARG A 184 -20.64 9.72 19.74
N GLN A 185 -19.85 9.40 20.78
CA GLN A 185 -20.31 9.54 22.17
C GLN A 185 -20.54 11.01 22.54
N GLN A 186 -19.66 11.91 22.10
CA GLN A 186 -19.83 13.33 22.30
C GLN A 186 -21.11 13.87 21.62
N GLN A 187 -21.30 13.53 20.35
CA GLN A 187 -22.52 13.91 19.62
C GLN A 187 -23.80 13.38 20.28
N GLN A 188 -23.76 12.15 20.80
CA GLN A 188 -24.94 11.60 21.53
C GLN A 188 -25.19 12.35 22.82
N LYS A 189 -24.15 12.72 23.58
CA LYS A 189 -24.29 13.54 24.81
C LYS A 189 -24.87 14.93 24.49
N GLU A 190 -24.30 15.60 23.46
CA GLU A 190 -24.81 16.90 23.02
C GLU A 190 -26.26 16.86 22.59
N LYS A 191 -26.65 15.86 21.78
CA LYS A 191 -28.07 15.66 21.39
C LYS A 191 -28.97 15.38 22.57
N ALA A 192 -28.52 14.59 23.55
CA ALA A 192 -29.26 14.31 24.76
C ALA A 192 -29.43 15.57 25.61
N HIS A 193 -28.34 16.36 25.79
CA HIS A 193 -28.41 17.65 26.50
C HIS A 193 -29.37 18.62 25.81
N ALA A 194 -29.25 18.81 24.50
CA ALA A 194 -30.14 19.69 23.75
C ALA A 194 -31.60 19.28 23.89
N LYS A 195 -31.90 17.96 23.88
CA LYS A 195 -33.25 17.45 24.04
C LYS A 195 -33.79 17.65 25.46
N VAL A 196 -32.93 17.54 26.48
CA VAL A 196 -33.30 17.83 27.88
C VAL A 196 -33.58 19.31 28.07
N GLU A 197 -32.80 20.20 27.50
CA GLU A 197 -33.02 21.65 27.55
C GLU A 197 -34.30 22.05 26.83
N GLU A 198 -34.59 21.46 25.66
CA GLU A 198 -35.85 21.69 24.95
C GLU A 198 -37.08 21.24 25.79
N LEU A 199 -37.01 20.08 26.46
CA LEU A 199 -38.05 19.60 27.34
C LEU A 199 -38.25 20.50 28.58
N LYS A 200 -37.15 20.97 29.19
CA LYS A 200 -37.21 21.93 30.31
C LYS A 200 -37.85 23.24 29.88
N ALA A 201 -37.53 23.77 28.71
CA ALA A 201 -38.12 24.99 28.17
C ALA A 201 -39.65 24.82 27.94
N LYS A 202 -40.07 23.65 27.43
CA LYS A 202 -41.48 23.34 27.22
C LYS A 202 -42.28 23.16 28.53
N LEU A 203 -41.67 22.61 29.58
CA LEU A 203 -42.28 22.39 30.88
C LEU A 203 -42.26 23.66 31.76
N GLY A 204 -41.22 24.52 31.65
CA GLY A 204 -41.12 25.77 32.41
C GLY A 204 -41.97 26.93 31.87
N GLY A 205 -42.56 26.80 30.67
CA GLY A 205 -43.41 27.82 30.06
C GLY A 205 -44.92 27.75 30.47
N GLY A 206 -45.28 26.84 31.39
CA GLY A 206 -46.68 26.55 31.73
C GLY A 206 -47.23 27.21 32.99
N GLU A 207 -46.49 28.09 33.69
CA GLU A 207 -46.98 28.70 34.94
C GLU A 207 -46.96 30.23 34.88
N LYS A 208 -47.97 30.77 34.19
CA LYS A 208 -48.52 32.10 34.47
C LYS A 208 -50.01 31.94 34.63
N ALA A 209 -50.43 31.66 35.87
CA ALA A 209 -51.82 31.84 36.27
C ALA A 209 -52.15 33.33 36.21
N PRO A 210 -53.33 33.74 35.72
CA PRO A 210 -53.75 35.12 35.79
C PRO A 210 -54.27 35.41 37.22
N THR A 211 -53.60 36.33 37.91
CA THR A 211 -54.11 36.95 39.11
C THR A 211 -55.34 37.75 38.72
N ALA A 212 -56.54 37.22 39.09
CA ALA A 212 -57.77 37.95 39.05
C ALA A 212 -57.68 39.08 40.06
N ASN A 213 -57.94 40.32 39.61
CA ASN A 213 -58.15 41.48 40.41
C ASN A 213 -59.66 41.63 40.66
N ALA A 214 -60.09 41.65 41.90
CA ALA A 214 -61.35 42.16 42.34
C ALA A 214 -61.15 43.35 43.28
#